data_3b9e0a92855d375546e0aa6613215996
#
_entry.id   3b9e0a92855d375546e0aa6613215996
#
_cell.length_a   1.000
_cell.length_b   1.000
_cell.length_c   1.000
_cell.angle_alpha   90.00
_cell.angle_beta   90.00
_cell.angle_gamma   90.00
#
_symmetry.space_group_name_H-M   'P 1'
#
loop_
_entity.id
_entity.type
_entity.pdbx_description
1 polymer ?
#
loop_
_entity_poly.entity_id
_entity_poly.type
_entity_poly.pdbx_seq_one_letter_code
_entity_poly.pdbx_strand_id
1 'polypeptide(L)'
;MFGIKTFFDECNKVNSKHRSRISALKKEIKELQKKESPTPEDKEQIEKLEQEVSEVERQMFKPIFGCEAYCARRTRFDKDKDVPDPYNPSRSIDRSGWHLILLAKNKQGYLNLCKMVSASFTEGEYYRPRIDKDLLEQYHEGVIVMSACLGGEVPQHILGGHPERAEETVRWFKNIFGEDYYLEVQLHQTDDPNANRETFVQQLAVNEVIYDIAERTGVKVVATNDVHFVNQEDATAHDMLICLGTKRDLDDPQRMRYSQQEWLKTQEEMNAVFADRPELLSNTLEILNKVEFYSIENPALMPDFPLPEGFDDADKYLQYLTYEGAKMRYGDPIPEEVKERIDFELNTIKSMGFPGYFLIVQDLIQAARDMGVCVGPGRGSAAGSAVAYCLKITNLDPLKYGLLFERFLNPDRISLPDIDIDFDDSGRAKILQWATEKYGHKNVAQIITFGEMKAKSSIADVARLKHIPVEESRRITKLIPDKFSDSDMELIHKTPGYENAKGNVTIELSTLVVPELKKLQVGSNTQI
;
A
#
# COMPACT_ATOMS: atom_id res chain seq x y z
N MET A 1 -0.58 4.82 2.46
CA MET A 1 0.08 3.52 2.85
C MET A 1 0.20 2.57 1.64
N PHE A 2 0.65 3.11 0.52
CA PHE A 2 0.94 2.33 -0.69
C PHE A 2 2.09 1.34 -0.43
N GLY A 3 2.00 0.15 -0.99
CA GLY A 3 3.04 -0.87 -0.85
C GLY A 3 2.99 -1.74 0.42
N ILE A 4 2.24 -1.36 1.46
CA ILE A 4 2.19 -2.15 2.71
C ILE A 4 1.73 -3.59 2.47
N LYS A 5 0.71 -3.81 1.62
CA LYS A 5 0.24 -5.18 1.34
C LYS A 5 1.31 -6.01 0.62
N THR A 6 1.96 -5.43 -0.39
CA THR A 6 3.05 -6.09 -1.11
C THR A 6 4.21 -6.42 -0.17
N PHE A 7 4.61 -5.47 0.68
CA PHE A 7 5.64 -5.69 1.69
C PHE A 7 5.26 -6.79 2.69
N PHE A 8 4.02 -6.80 3.17
CA PHE A 8 3.51 -7.86 4.04
C PHE A 8 3.57 -9.23 3.36
N ASP A 9 3.18 -9.34 2.09
CA ASP A 9 3.20 -10.59 1.34
C ASP A 9 4.63 -11.10 1.14
N GLU A 10 5.58 -10.21 0.83
CA GLU A 10 7.00 -10.60 0.70
C GLU A 10 7.58 -11.04 2.05
N CYS A 11 7.28 -10.35 3.14
CA CYS A 11 7.66 -10.79 4.49
C CYS A 11 7.07 -12.17 4.83
N ASN A 12 5.83 -12.44 4.43
CA ASN A 12 5.20 -13.75 4.63
C ASN A 12 5.91 -14.85 3.83
N LYS A 13 6.35 -14.56 2.59
CA LYS A 13 7.13 -15.51 1.79
C LYS A 13 8.47 -15.83 2.44
N VAL A 14 9.21 -14.80 2.87
CA VAL A 14 10.48 -14.97 3.60
C VAL A 14 10.28 -15.82 4.85
N ASN A 15 9.23 -15.55 5.61
CA ASN A 15 8.93 -16.24 6.86
C ASN A 15 8.24 -17.61 6.68
N SER A 16 7.91 -18.04 5.47
CA SER A 16 7.06 -19.21 5.22
C SER A 16 7.57 -20.49 5.87
N LYS A 17 8.89 -20.77 5.76
CA LYS A 17 9.53 -21.94 6.37
C LYS A 17 9.46 -21.89 7.91
N HIS A 18 9.73 -20.73 8.50
CA HIS A 18 9.65 -20.53 9.95
C HIS A 18 8.22 -20.72 10.46
N ARG A 19 7.22 -20.16 9.78
CA ARG A 19 5.80 -20.33 10.12
C ARG A 19 5.35 -21.78 10.04
N SER A 20 5.78 -22.53 9.04
CA SER A 20 5.50 -23.95 8.93
C SER A 20 6.10 -24.73 10.09
N ARG A 21 7.34 -24.42 10.51
CA ARG A 21 7.99 -25.02 11.68
C ARG A 21 7.23 -24.69 12.96
N ILE A 22 6.90 -23.41 13.19
CA ILE A 22 6.13 -22.97 14.36
C ILE A 22 4.76 -23.66 14.41
N SER A 23 4.07 -23.80 13.28
CA SER A 23 2.79 -24.49 13.21
C SER A 23 2.89 -25.95 13.62
N ALA A 24 3.95 -26.65 13.17
CA ALA A 24 4.22 -28.03 13.55
C ALA A 24 4.48 -28.16 15.07
N LEU A 25 5.36 -27.31 15.61
CA LEU A 25 5.68 -27.28 17.04
C LEU A 25 4.44 -26.98 17.91
N LYS A 26 3.65 -25.97 17.54
CA LYS A 26 2.40 -25.61 18.25
C LYS A 26 1.35 -26.74 18.19
N LYS A 27 1.32 -27.50 17.10
CA LYS A 27 0.46 -28.69 17.01
C LYS A 27 0.91 -29.77 17.99
N GLU A 28 2.20 -30.05 18.08
CA GLU A 28 2.78 -31.02 19.03
C GLU A 28 2.54 -30.61 20.48
N ILE A 29 2.76 -29.33 20.82
CA ILE A 29 2.42 -28.78 22.14
C ILE A 29 0.95 -29.02 22.48
N LYS A 30 0.04 -28.72 21.53
CA LYS A 30 -1.39 -28.89 21.72
C LYS A 30 -1.81 -30.37 21.92
N GLU A 31 -1.11 -31.29 21.26
CA GLU A 31 -1.34 -32.73 21.42
C GLU A 31 -0.90 -33.18 22.82
N LEU A 32 0.25 -32.72 23.31
CA LEU A 32 0.72 -33.01 24.67
C LEU A 32 -0.19 -32.41 25.74
N GLN A 33 -0.67 -31.19 25.56
CA GLN A 33 -1.59 -30.48 26.48
C GLN A 33 -2.98 -31.14 26.57
N LYS A 34 -3.40 -31.88 25.53
CA LYS A 34 -4.72 -32.56 25.52
C LYS A 34 -4.74 -33.87 26.29
N LYS A 35 -3.61 -34.38 26.79
CA LYS A 35 -3.57 -35.60 27.61
C LYS A 35 -4.33 -35.37 28.90
N GLU A 36 -5.20 -36.28 29.28
CA GLU A 36 -6.02 -36.20 30.52
C GLU A 36 -5.18 -36.12 31.82
N SER A 37 -3.93 -36.63 31.78
CA SER A 37 -2.98 -36.58 32.90
C SER A 37 -1.56 -36.43 32.39
N PRO A 38 -1.09 -35.18 32.12
CA PRO A 38 0.26 -34.94 31.61
C PRO A 38 1.32 -35.35 32.64
N THR A 39 2.31 -36.15 32.22
CA THR A 39 3.44 -36.55 33.05
C THR A 39 4.42 -35.40 33.30
N PRO A 40 5.33 -35.49 34.29
CA PRO A 40 6.41 -34.52 34.44
C PRO A 40 7.28 -34.39 33.18
N GLU A 41 7.49 -35.49 32.44
CA GLU A 41 8.23 -35.55 31.18
C GLU A 41 7.47 -34.79 30.05
N ASP A 42 6.13 -34.93 29.99
CA ASP A 42 5.31 -34.18 29.03
C ASP A 42 5.41 -32.66 29.27
N LYS A 43 5.46 -32.23 30.55
CA LYS A 43 5.62 -30.80 30.90
C LYS A 43 6.99 -30.27 30.49
N GLU A 44 8.07 -31.03 30.75
CA GLU A 44 9.43 -30.67 30.35
C GLU A 44 9.54 -30.58 28.81
N GLN A 45 8.87 -31.48 28.10
CA GLN A 45 8.85 -31.47 26.63
C GLN A 45 8.08 -30.27 26.10
N ILE A 46 6.95 -29.89 26.72
CA ILE A 46 6.23 -28.66 26.36
C ILE A 46 7.12 -27.43 26.52
N GLU A 47 7.83 -27.29 27.65
CA GLU A 47 8.75 -26.16 27.87
C GLU A 47 9.85 -26.09 26.81
N LYS A 48 10.44 -27.24 26.44
CA LYS A 48 11.44 -27.30 25.36
C LYS A 48 10.88 -26.87 24.01
N LEU A 49 9.68 -27.33 23.66
CA LEU A 49 9.02 -26.97 22.42
C LEU A 49 8.63 -25.48 22.39
N GLU A 50 8.20 -24.91 23.52
CA GLU A 50 7.92 -23.47 23.65
C GLU A 50 9.18 -22.63 23.52
N GLN A 51 10.33 -23.10 24.06
CA GLN A 51 11.63 -22.47 23.83
C GLN A 51 12.04 -22.50 22.36
N GLU A 52 11.87 -23.66 21.68
CA GLU A 52 12.14 -23.78 20.25
C GLU A 52 11.24 -22.87 19.41
N VAL A 53 9.95 -22.77 19.75
CA VAL A 53 9.04 -21.79 19.10
C VAL A 53 9.59 -20.37 19.24
N SER A 54 9.99 -19.97 20.45
CA SER A 54 10.53 -18.63 20.70
C SER A 54 11.83 -18.38 19.95
N GLU A 55 12.68 -19.39 19.79
CA GLU A 55 13.92 -19.26 19.03
C GLU A 55 13.65 -19.11 17.51
N VAL A 56 12.72 -19.89 16.96
CA VAL A 56 12.31 -19.74 15.56
C VAL A 56 11.61 -18.41 15.33
N GLU A 57 10.78 -17.92 16.27
CA GLU A 57 10.14 -16.61 16.19
C GLU A 57 11.17 -15.46 16.16
N ARG A 58 12.29 -15.56 16.88
CA ARG A 58 13.41 -14.59 16.84
C ARG A 58 14.12 -14.55 15.50
N GLN A 59 14.11 -15.63 14.74
CA GLN A 59 14.72 -15.73 13.41
C GLN A 59 13.81 -15.18 12.31
N MET A 60 12.53 -14.92 12.60
CA MET A 60 11.60 -14.38 11.63
C MET A 60 11.87 -12.90 11.35
N PHE A 61 11.76 -12.51 10.10
CA PHE A 61 11.70 -11.12 9.71
C PHE A 61 10.41 -10.47 10.26
N LYS A 62 10.56 -9.48 11.13
CA LYS A 62 9.43 -8.75 11.72
C LYS A 62 9.16 -7.47 10.92
N PRO A 63 8.07 -7.39 10.13
CA PRO A 63 7.72 -6.18 9.44
C PRO A 63 7.22 -5.11 10.42
N ILE A 64 7.63 -3.88 10.24
CA ILE A 64 7.11 -2.70 10.93
C ILE A 64 6.35 -1.87 9.90
N PHE A 65 5.03 -1.75 10.07
CA PHE A 65 4.20 -0.98 9.15
C PHE A 65 4.03 0.44 9.67
N GLY A 66 4.20 1.40 8.79
CA GLY A 66 4.06 2.80 9.14
C GLY A 66 3.85 3.69 7.91
N CYS A 67 3.84 4.98 8.16
CA CYS A 67 3.83 5.99 7.11
C CYS A 67 4.48 7.28 7.62
N GLU A 68 5.07 8.03 6.71
CA GLU A 68 5.33 9.44 6.89
C GLU A 68 4.07 10.22 6.57
N ALA A 69 3.58 11.00 7.51
CA ALA A 69 2.37 11.80 7.38
C ALA A 69 2.71 13.29 7.37
N TYR A 70 1.86 14.08 6.71
CA TYR A 70 1.86 15.53 6.87
C TYR A 70 0.92 15.90 8.00
N CYS A 71 1.44 16.46 9.10
CA CYS A 71 0.67 16.99 10.21
C CYS A 71 0.38 18.48 9.96
N ALA A 72 -0.89 18.85 9.84
CA ALA A 72 -1.31 20.22 9.60
C ALA A 72 -0.77 21.16 10.69
N ARG A 73 -0.32 22.35 10.31
CA ARG A 73 0.22 23.34 11.25
C ARG A 73 -0.85 24.03 12.09
N ARG A 74 -2.09 24.02 11.63
CA ARG A 74 -3.30 24.42 12.34
C ARG A 74 -4.19 23.20 12.47
N THR A 75 -5.35 23.18 11.85
CA THR A 75 -6.20 22.00 11.77
C THR A 75 -6.22 21.44 10.34
N ARG A 76 -6.59 20.17 10.18
CA ARG A 76 -6.73 19.55 8.85
C ARG A 76 -7.81 20.20 7.99
N PHE A 77 -8.73 20.92 8.61
CA PHE A 77 -9.83 21.63 7.94
C PHE A 77 -9.42 23.00 7.41
N ASP A 78 -8.35 23.61 7.95
CA ASP A 78 -7.85 24.89 7.50
C ASP A 78 -7.23 24.80 6.10
N LYS A 79 -7.71 25.62 5.17
CA LYS A 79 -7.32 25.61 3.75
C LYS A 79 -7.14 27.04 3.22
N ASP A 80 -6.61 27.91 4.05
CA ASP A 80 -6.45 29.32 3.75
C ASP A 80 -5.16 29.54 2.95
N LYS A 81 -5.29 30.17 1.79
CA LYS A 81 -4.16 30.51 0.90
C LYS A 81 -3.42 31.80 1.28
N ASP A 82 -4.06 32.65 2.07
CA ASP A 82 -3.62 34.03 2.32
C ASP A 82 -2.90 34.20 3.68
N VAL A 83 -2.94 33.19 4.56
CA VAL A 83 -2.20 33.18 5.82
C VAL A 83 -0.74 32.75 5.57
N PRO A 84 0.25 33.65 5.74
CA PRO A 84 1.64 33.32 5.48
C PRO A 84 2.19 32.31 6.49
N ASP A 85 3.07 31.43 6.02
CA ASP A 85 3.83 30.53 6.87
C ASP A 85 4.90 31.35 7.65
N PRO A 86 4.94 31.29 9.01
CA PRO A 86 5.93 32.01 9.81
C PRO A 86 7.39 31.67 9.45
N TYR A 87 7.66 30.45 8.97
CA TYR A 87 9.00 29.98 8.62
C TYR A 87 9.32 30.15 7.13
N ASN A 88 8.29 30.33 6.29
CA ASN A 88 8.45 30.61 4.87
C ASN A 88 7.32 31.52 4.36
N PRO A 89 7.44 32.84 4.53
CA PRO A 89 6.37 33.79 4.19
C PRO A 89 5.95 33.80 2.72
N SER A 90 6.72 33.17 1.83
CA SER A 90 6.35 33.01 0.42
C SER A 90 5.30 31.91 0.20
N ARG A 91 4.92 31.18 1.23
CA ARG A 91 3.93 30.09 1.17
C ARG A 91 2.82 30.33 2.20
N SER A 92 1.64 29.78 1.94
CA SER A 92 0.59 29.70 2.96
C SER A 92 0.93 28.62 4.00
N ILE A 93 0.61 28.90 5.27
CA ILE A 93 0.81 27.99 6.39
C ILE A 93 0.07 26.67 6.20
N ASP A 94 -1.09 26.67 5.54
CA ASP A 94 -1.92 25.49 5.34
C ASP A 94 -1.52 24.65 4.12
N ARG A 95 -0.63 25.16 3.26
CA ARG A 95 -0.25 24.50 2.03
C ARG A 95 0.52 23.20 2.24
N SER A 96 1.19 23.06 3.38
CA SER A 96 1.91 21.86 3.76
C SER A 96 1.73 21.57 5.25
N GLY A 97 2.04 20.34 5.66
CA GLY A 97 2.15 19.96 7.07
C GLY A 97 3.60 19.74 7.47
N TRP A 98 3.81 19.53 8.76
CA TRP A 98 5.05 18.99 9.29
C TRP A 98 5.16 17.50 8.96
N HIS A 99 6.36 17.03 8.62
CA HIS A 99 6.61 15.61 8.50
C HIS A 99 6.51 14.93 9.88
N LEU A 100 5.89 13.76 9.92
CA LEU A 100 5.75 12.98 11.15
C LEU A 100 5.75 11.49 10.80
N ILE A 101 6.58 10.71 11.49
CA ILE A 101 6.64 9.27 11.29
C ILE A 101 5.68 8.58 12.27
N LEU A 102 4.83 7.73 11.74
CA LEU A 102 3.85 6.94 12.48
C LEU A 102 4.09 5.46 12.20
N LEU A 103 4.32 4.66 13.25
CA LEU A 103 4.53 3.22 13.14
C LEU A 103 3.43 2.48 13.91
N ALA A 104 2.91 1.41 13.34
CA ALA A 104 1.92 0.56 14.00
C ALA A 104 2.61 -0.47 14.90
N LYS A 105 2.43 -0.34 16.20
CA LYS A 105 2.96 -1.26 17.21
C LYS A 105 2.26 -2.62 17.16
N ASN A 106 0.97 -2.62 16.85
CA ASN A 106 0.11 -3.80 16.80
C ASN A 106 -1.06 -3.60 15.82
N LYS A 107 -1.96 -4.58 15.76
CA LYS A 107 -3.13 -4.52 14.85
C LYS A 107 -4.01 -3.30 15.11
N GLN A 108 -4.21 -2.89 16.37
CA GLN A 108 -5.00 -1.69 16.70
C GLN A 108 -4.31 -0.44 16.15
N GLY A 109 -3.00 -0.31 16.34
CA GLY A 109 -2.22 0.79 15.76
C GLY A 109 -2.33 0.84 14.24
N TYR A 110 -2.27 -0.31 13.55
CA TYR A 110 -2.47 -0.37 12.12
C TYR A 110 -3.86 0.13 11.68
N LEU A 111 -4.92 -0.28 12.40
CA LEU A 111 -6.28 0.21 12.13
C LEU A 111 -6.41 1.72 12.38
N ASN A 112 -5.75 2.22 13.42
CA ASN A 112 -5.71 3.65 13.73
C ASN A 112 -4.94 4.44 12.65
N LEU A 113 -3.82 3.92 12.14
CA LEU A 113 -3.14 4.50 10.97
C LEU A 113 -4.06 4.55 9.75
N CYS A 114 -4.81 3.48 9.48
CA CYS A 114 -5.78 3.47 8.37
C CYS A 114 -6.83 4.59 8.52
N LYS A 115 -7.36 4.80 9.73
CA LYS A 115 -8.34 5.87 10.00
C LYS A 115 -7.73 7.25 9.82
N MET A 116 -6.55 7.52 10.38
CA MET A 116 -5.85 8.80 10.26
C MET A 116 -5.52 9.12 8.81
N VAL A 117 -4.98 8.16 8.06
CA VAL A 117 -4.67 8.34 6.64
C VAL A 117 -5.94 8.54 5.82
N SER A 118 -7.04 7.82 6.11
CA SER A 118 -8.31 8.05 5.42
C SER A 118 -8.84 9.46 5.67
N ALA A 119 -8.84 9.92 6.92
CA ALA A 119 -9.27 11.28 7.28
C ALA A 119 -8.38 12.35 6.61
N SER A 120 -7.07 12.09 6.45
CA SER A 120 -6.19 13.03 5.76
C SER A 120 -6.58 13.27 4.31
N PHE A 121 -7.10 12.25 3.61
CA PHE A 121 -7.59 12.38 2.24
C PHE A 121 -9.01 12.93 2.15
N THR A 122 -9.91 12.53 3.04
CA THR A 122 -11.32 12.93 2.97
C THR A 122 -11.61 14.30 3.56
N GLU A 123 -10.86 14.73 4.56
CA GLU A 123 -11.06 15.98 5.30
C GLU A 123 -9.87 16.93 5.15
N GLY A 124 -8.64 16.39 5.22
CA GLY A 124 -7.40 17.16 5.34
C GLY A 124 -6.69 17.46 4.03
N GLU A 125 -7.21 17.06 2.87
CA GLU A 125 -6.55 17.29 1.59
C GLU A 125 -6.55 18.78 1.21
N TYR A 126 -5.33 19.34 1.17
CA TYR A 126 -5.05 20.67 0.64
C TYR A 126 -3.60 20.73 0.17
N TYR A 127 -3.35 20.57 -1.13
CA TYR A 127 -2.07 20.31 -1.77
C TYR A 127 -1.41 18.98 -1.33
N ARG A 128 -1.59 18.57 -0.10
CA ARG A 128 -1.16 17.29 0.48
C ARG A 128 -2.26 16.78 1.42
N PRO A 129 -2.42 15.47 1.56
CA PRO A 129 -3.29 14.90 2.57
C PRO A 129 -2.66 15.12 3.96
N ARG A 130 -3.37 15.78 4.88
CA ARG A 130 -2.85 16.19 6.19
C ARG A 130 -3.70 15.59 7.31
N ILE A 131 -3.04 14.99 8.28
CA ILE A 131 -3.58 14.72 9.60
C ILE A 131 -3.41 15.96 10.49
N ASP A 132 -3.91 15.94 11.71
CA ASP A 132 -3.68 16.96 12.73
C ASP A 132 -3.57 16.38 14.14
N LYS A 133 -3.33 17.24 15.12
CA LYS A 133 -3.17 16.86 16.53
C LYS A 133 -4.44 16.22 17.10
N ASP A 134 -5.63 16.63 16.67
CA ASP A 134 -6.91 16.05 17.12
C ASP A 134 -7.01 14.57 16.72
N LEU A 135 -6.62 14.22 15.47
CA LEU A 135 -6.60 12.83 15.03
C LEU A 135 -5.54 12.00 15.77
N LEU A 136 -4.39 12.61 16.07
CA LEU A 136 -3.33 11.97 16.85
C LEU A 136 -3.80 11.67 18.27
N GLU A 137 -4.49 12.59 18.95
CA GLU A 137 -5.08 12.36 20.27
C GLU A 137 -6.16 11.28 20.24
N GLN A 138 -7.02 11.30 19.22
CA GLN A 138 -8.11 10.34 19.09
C GLN A 138 -7.64 8.90 18.78
N TYR A 139 -6.58 8.76 18.00
CA TYR A 139 -6.12 7.47 17.44
C TYR A 139 -4.70 7.10 17.86
N HIS A 140 -4.22 7.55 19.03
CA HIS A 140 -2.86 7.31 19.53
C HIS A 140 -2.59 5.86 19.91
N GLU A 141 -3.61 5.09 20.30
CA GLU A 141 -3.45 3.74 20.83
C GLU A 141 -2.75 2.81 19.82
N GLY A 142 -1.69 2.15 20.27
CA GLY A 142 -0.91 1.22 19.46
C GLY A 142 -0.06 1.87 18.36
N VAL A 143 0.15 3.20 18.42
CA VAL A 143 0.96 3.95 17.47
C VAL A 143 2.24 4.44 18.14
N ILE A 144 3.38 4.17 17.52
CA ILE A 144 4.68 4.77 17.85
C ILE A 144 4.88 5.97 16.94
N VAL A 145 5.36 7.09 17.51
CA VAL A 145 5.55 8.35 16.78
C VAL A 145 7.00 8.78 16.86
N MET A 146 7.54 9.28 15.75
CA MET A 146 8.89 9.82 15.68
C MET A 146 8.88 11.19 15.01
N SER A 147 9.83 12.07 15.39
CA SER A 147 9.85 13.49 15.03
C SER A 147 10.17 13.78 13.56
N ALA A 148 10.47 12.77 12.77
CA ALA A 148 10.82 12.82 11.35
C ALA A 148 12.13 13.58 11.04
N CYS A 149 12.33 13.90 9.74
CA CYS A 149 13.51 14.60 9.21
C CYS A 149 13.49 16.11 9.50
N LEU A 150 14.35 16.89 8.84
CA LEU A 150 14.35 18.37 8.95
C LEU A 150 12.98 19.01 8.62
N GLY A 151 12.08 18.30 7.92
CA GLY A 151 10.71 18.74 7.65
C GLY A 151 9.73 18.57 8.82
N GLY A 152 10.14 17.95 9.92
CA GLY A 152 9.33 17.74 11.11
C GLY A 152 9.08 19.01 11.92
N GLU A 153 8.05 19.02 12.80
CA GLU A 153 7.67 20.16 13.63
C GLU A 153 8.82 20.60 14.55
N VAL A 154 9.46 19.64 15.23
CA VAL A 154 10.57 19.90 16.17
C VAL A 154 11.78 20.50 15.45
N PRO A 155 12.34 19.88 14.39
CA PRO A 155 13.45 20.47 13.64
C PRO A 155 13.13 21.85 13.05
N GLN A 156 11.93 22.05 12.55
CA GLN A 156 11.55 23.34 11.94
C GLN A 156 11.42 24.47 12.98
N HIS A 157 10.98 24.20 14.20
CA HIS A 157 11.01 25.18 15.28
C HIS A 157 12.47 25.55 15.65
N ILE A 158 13.38 24.57 15.68
CA ILE A 158 14.80 24.81 15.97
C ILE A 158 15.44 25.67 14.86
N LEU A 159 15.24 25.31 13.59
CA LEU A 159 15.74 26.06 12.44
C LEU A 159 15.16 27.48 12.36
N GLY A 160 13.93 27.65 12.83
CA GLY A 160 13.26 28.95 12.95
C GLY A 160 13.75 29.82 14.13
N GLY A 161 14.69 29.32 14.94
CA GLY A 161 15.22 30.02 16.10
C GLY A 161 14.31 29.97 17.34
N HIS A 162 13.43 28.96 17.42
CA HIS A 162 12.46 28.78 18.51
C HIS A 162 12.62 27.44 19.24
N PRO A 163 13.76 27.16 19.88
CA PRO A 163 13.98 25.89 20.57
C PRO A 163 13.01 25.65 21.74
N GLU A 164 12.46 26.71 22.35
CA GLU A 164 11.42 26.63 23.37
C GLU A 164 10.14 25.99 22.83
N ARG A 165 9.71 26.37 21.61
CA ARG A 165 8.55 25.77 20.95
C ARG A 165 8.80 24.31 20.56
N ALA A 166 10.04 24.00 20.15
CA ALA A 166 10.44 22.63 19.88
C ALA A 166 10.27 21.76 21.14
N GLU A 167 10.72 22.25 22.31
CA GLU A 167 10.56 21.54 23.57
C GLU A 167 9.08 21.42 24.00
N GLU A 168 8.26 22.47 23.83
CA GLU A 168 6.81 22.40 24.06
C GLU A 168 6.15 21.32 23.19
N THR A 169 6.52 21.25 21.92
CA THR A 169 6.06 20.19 20.99
C THR A 169 6.45 18.80 21.47
N VAL A 170 7.71 18.62 21.88
CA VAL A 170 8.18 17.33 22.42
C VAL A 170 7.41 16.92 23.66
N ARG A 171 7.13 17.86 24.57
CA ARG A 171 6.35 17.60 25.79
C ARG A 171 4.92 17.24 25.46
N TRP A 172 4.32 17.88 24.45
CA TRP A 172 2.97 17.53 23.98
C TRP A 172 2.92 16.09 23.45
N PHE A 173 3.84 15.71 22.55
CA PHE A 173 3.91 14.34 22.04
C PHE A 173 4.17 13.32 23.15
N LYS A 174 5.10 13.61 24.06
CA LYS A 174 5.38 12.74 25.20
C LYS A 174 4.15 12.54 26.10
N ASN A 175 3.34 13.58 26.29
CA ASN A 175 2.12 13.50 27.10
C ASN A 175 1.08 12.55 26.47
N ILE A 176 0.96 12.51 25.14
CA ILE A 176 -0.01 11.67 24.42
C ILE A 176 0.51 10.23 24.23
N PHE A 177 1.77 10.09 23.82
CA PHE A 177 2.34 8.80 23.39
C PHE A 177 3.25 8.16 24.44
N GLY A 178 3.61 8.89 25.51
CA GLY A 178 4.48 8.37 26.57
C GLY A 178 5.82 7.89 26.04
N GLU A 179 6.13 6.64 26.33
CA GLU A 179 7.36 5.97 25.88
C GLU A 179 7.31 5.50 24.41
N ASP A 180 6.20 5.72 23.72
CA ASP A 180 6.04 5.43 22.29
C ASP A 180 6.32 6.67 21.42
N TYR A 181 6.86 7.76 21.99
CA TYR A 181 7.37 8.92 21.28
C TYR A 181 8.89 8.94 21.27
N TYR A 182 9.51 9.18 20.10
CA TYR A 182 10.96 9.27 19.91
C TYR A 182 11.32 10.52 19.12
N LEU A 183 12.49 11.08 19.43
CA LEU A 183 13.13 12.10 18.61
C LEU A 183 14.01 11.42 17.57
N GLU A 184 14.04 11.95 16.35
CA GLU A 184 14.89 11.45 15.27
C GLU A 184 16.04 12.39 14.99
N VAL A 185 17.19 11.80 14.69
CA VAL A 185 18.37 12.50 14.18
C VAL A 185 18.90 11.78 12.94
N GLN A 186 19.45 12.56 12.02
CA GLN A 186 19.99 12.08 10.76
C GLN A 186 21.31 12.78 10.46
N LEU A 187 22.19 12.15 9.68
CA LEU A 187 23.47 12.71 9.25
C LEU A 187 23.73 12.33 7.79
N HIS A 188 23.59 13.29 6.88
CA HIS A 188 23.73 13.11 5.44
C HIS A 188 24.94 13.87 4.89
N GLN A 189 26.14 13.51 5.36
CA GLN A 189 27.38 14.13 4.90
C GLN A 189 27.68 13.72 3.46
N THR A 190 27.93 14.70 2.60
CA THR A 190 28.27 14.48 1.20
C THR A 190 29.28 15.50 0.70
N ASP A 191 30.21 15.04 -0.14
CA ASP A 191 31.19 15.89 -0.84
C ASP A 191 30.81 16.14 -2.30
N ASP A 192 29.70 15.53 -2.79
CA ASP A 192 29.24 15.73 -4.17
C ASP A 192 28.80 17.19 -4.39
N PRO A 193 29.42 17.88 -5.37
CA PRO A 193 29.08 19.27 -5.69
C PRO A 193 27.66 19.44 -6.23
N ASN A 194 27.04 18.38 -6.74
CA ASN A 194 25.69 18.40 -7.28
C ASN A 194 24.62 18.12 -6.23
N ALA A 195 25.00 17.59 -5.07
CA ALA A 195 24.12 17.28 -3.96
C ALA A 195 23.85 18.50 -3.06
N ASN A 196 22.80 18.42 -2.26
CA ASN A 196 22.51 19.43 -1.24
C ASN A 196 23.39 19.21 0.00
N ARG A 197 24.47 19.98 0.11
CA ARG A 197 25.38 19.94 1.26
C ARG A 197 24.87 20.67 2.50
N GLU A 198 23.94 21.61 2.32
CA GLU A 198 23.38 22.40 3.41
C GLU A 198 22.57 21.52 4.37
N THR A 199 21.96 20.44 3.87
CA THR A 199 21.25 19.45 4.68
C THR A 199 22.07 18.97 5.86
N PHE A 200 23.33 18.58 5.65
CA PHE A 200 24.22 18.10 6.72
C PHE A 200 24.51 19.18 7.77
N VAL A 201 24.77 20.42 7.33
CA VAL A 201 25.04 21.54 8.24
C VAL A 201 23.81 21.82 9.13
N GLN A 202 22.62 21.81 8.54
CA GLN A 202 21.36 21.98 9.28
C GLN A 202 21.12 20.82 10.24
N GLN A 203 21.38 19.56 9.81
CA GLN A 203 21.25 18.38 10.67
C GLN A 203 22.15 18.45 11.88
N LEU A 204 23.42 18.85 11.73
CA LEU A 204 24.34 19.03 12.87
C LEU A 204 23.80 20.04 13.88
N ALA A 205 23.37 21.21 13.42
CA ALA A 205 22.84 22.25 14.29
C ALA A 205 21.54 21.82 15.00
N VAL A 206 20.66 21.14 14.31
CA VAL A 206 19.37 20.65 14.85
C VAL A 206 19.62 19.51 15.85
N ASN A 207 20.50 18.57 15.53
CA ASN A 207 20.78 17.40 16.36
C ASN A 207 21.29 17.80 17.75
N GLU A 208 22.20 18.80 17.86
CA GLU A 208 22.68 19.29 19.15
C GLU A 208 21.53 19.78 20.04
N VAL A 209 20.59 20.57 19.48
CA VAL A 209 19.42 21.05 20.24
C VAL A 209 18.47 19.90 20.58
N ILE A 210 18.31 18.92 19.69
CA ILE A 210 17.51 17.72 19.96
C ILE A 210 18.07 16.94 21.15
N TYR A 211 19.40 16.78 21.24
CA TYR A 211 20.04 16.09 22.37
C TYR A 211 19.77 16.80 23.70
N ASP A 212 19.87 18.13 23.72
CA ASP A 212 19.56 18.94 24.91
C ASP A 212 18.09 18.81 25.32
N ILE A 213 17.17 18.85 24.35
CA ILE A 213 15.73 18.67 24.62
C ILE A 213 15.46 17.25 25.13
N ALA A 214 16.10 16.24 24.52
CA ALA A 214 15.97 14.83 24.92
C ALA A 214 16.38 14.63 26.39
N GLU A 215 17.49 15.23 26.81
CA GLU A 215 17.97 15.17 28.20
C GLU A 215 16.96 15.80 29.16
N ARG A 216 16.46 17.01 28.83
CA ARG A 216 15.49 17.73 29.69
C ARG A 216 14.10 17.09 29.74
N THR A 217 13.69 16.41 28.68
CA THR A 217 12.36 15.80 28.58
C THR A 217 12.35 14.31 28.91
N GLY A 218 13.51 13.65 28.87
CA GLY A 218 13.65 12.19 29.01
C GLY A 218 13.03 11.43 27.84
N VAL A 219 12.92 12.04 26.65
CA VAL A 219 12.51 11.37 25.40
C VAL A 219 13.73 10.75 24.77
N LYS A 220 13.63 9.50 24.33
CA LYS A 220 14.75 8.82 23.66
C LYS A 220 14.94 9.32 22.23
N VAL A 221 16.20 9.31 21.81
CA VAL A 221 16.60 9.69 20.45
C VAL A 221 16.95 8.44 19.65
N VAL A 222 16.55 8.38 18.40
CA VAL A 222 16.89 7.33 17.44
C VAL A 222 17.59 7.93 16.21
N ALA A 223 18.50 7.16 15.63
CA ALA A 223 19.14 7.51 14.37
C ALA A 223 18.40 6.84 13.22
N THR A 224 18.03 7.62 12.21
CA THR A 224 17.40 7.14 10.96
C THR A 224 18.15 7.68 9.74
N ASN A 225 17.74 7.26 8.53
CA ASN A 225 18.41 7.70 7.30
C ASN A 225 17.46 8.28 6.25
N ASP A 226 16.20 8.55 6.58
CA ASP A 226 15.23 9.16 5.64
C ASP A 226 15.28 8.49 4.24
N VAL A 227 15.15 7.17 4.21
CA VAL A 227 15.41 6.35 3.02
C VAL A 227 14.42 6.67 1.89
N HIS A 228 14.95 7.06 0.73
CA HIS A 228 14.19 7.39 -0.48
C HIS A 228 14.47 6.42 -1.64
N PHE A 229 15.58 5.69 -1.59
CA PHE A 229 15.98 4.72 -2.60
C PHE A 229 16.79 3.58 -1.97
N VAL A 230 16.98 2.47 -2.70
CA VAL A 230 17.54 1.24 -2.11
C VAL A 230 19.06 1.25 -2.11
N ASN A 231 19.69 1.47 -3.26
CA ASN A 231 21.16 1.38 -3.39
C ASN A 231 21.77 2.76 -3.60
N GLN A 232 23.02 2.95 -3.22
CA GLN A 232 23.73 4.22 -3.36
C GLN A 232 23.75 4.72 -4.82
N GLU A 233 23.90 3.81 -5.79
CA GLU A 233 23.91 4.13 -7.21
C GLU A 233 22.57 4.64 -7.74
N ASP A 234 21.45 4.42 -7.03
CA ASP A 234 20.12 4.89 -7.42
C ASP A 234 19.94 6.41 -7.20
N ALA A 235 20.89 7.07 -6.54
CA ALA A 235 20.85 8.51 -6.27
C ALA A 235 20.62 9.36 -7.54
N THR A 236 21.25 9.00 -8.64
CA THR A 236 21.09 9.70 -9.94
C THR A 236 19.67 9.53 -10.51
N ALA A 237 19.11 8.32 -10.38
CA ALA A 237 17.74 8.05 -10.82
C ALA A 237 16.72 8.77 -9.95
N HIS A 238 16.93 8.79 -8.64
CA HIS A 238 16.11 9.54 -7.71
C HIS A 238 16.12 11.05 -8.02
N ASP A 239 17.27 11.63 -8.32
CA ASP A 239 17.40 13.05 -8.72
C ASP A 239 16.59 13.37 -9.98
N MET A 240 16.57 12.46 -10.97
CA MET A 240 15.73 12.58 -12.16
C MET A 240 14.23 12.48 -11.82
N LEU A 241 13.83 11.57 -10.91
CA LEU A 241 12.45 11.45 -10.46
C LEU A 241 11.96 12.72 -9.75
N ILE A 242 12.81 13.36 -8.94
CA ILE A 242 12.51 14.65 -8.32
C ILE A 242 12.24 15.71 -9.38
N CYS A 243 13.07 15.79 -10.44
CA CYS A 243 12.87 16.69 -11.54
C CYS A 243 11.52 16.44 -12.27
N LEU A 244 11.19 15.17 -12.54
CA LEU A 244 9.91 14.78 -13.14
C LEU A 244 8.72 15.18 -12.25
N GLY A 245 8.78 14.85 -10.97
CA GLY A 245 7.71 15.12 -10.00
C GLY A 245 7.49 16.61 -9.74
N THR A 246 8.56 17.41 -9.75
CA THR A 246 8.51 18.87 -9.53
C THR A 246 8.35 19.67 -10.83
N LYS A 247 8.36 19.01 -11.99
CA LYS A 247 8.33 19.61 -13.33
C LYS A 247 9.46 20.63 -13.56
N ARG A 248 10.67 20.28 -13.14
CA ARG A 248 11.89 21.05 -13.30
C ARG A 248 12.87 20.31 -14.19
N ASP A 249 13.78 21.03 -14.82
CA ASP A 249 14.86 20.45 -15.61
C ASP A 249 16.11 20.21 -14.76
N LEU A 250 16.99 19.31 -15.18
CA LEU A 250 18.21 18.93 -14.44
C LEU A 250 19.19 20.09 -14.25
N ASP A 251 19.20 21.04 -15.17
CA ASP A 251 20.05 22.24 -15.18
C ASP A 251 19.42 23.44 -14.46
N ASP A 252 18.14 23.34 -14.01
CA ASP A 252 17.51 24.41 -13.23
C ASP A 252 18.23 24.59 -11.88
N PRO A 253 18.86 25.76 -11.61
CA PRO A 253 19.57 25.98 -10.36
C PRO A 253 18.65 26.06 -9.14
N GLN A 254 17.35 26.29 -9.33
CA GLN A 254 16.36 26.39 -8.25
C GLN A 254 15.59 25.07 -8.03
N ARG A 255 15.99 23.99 -8.70
CA ARG A 255 15.37 22.69 -8.50
C ARG A 255 15.67 22.12 -7.12
N MET A 256 14.77 21.33 -6.59
CA MET A 256 14.99 20.56 -5.36
C MET A 256 16.12 19.55 -5.58
N ARG A 257 17.04 19.48 -4.60
CA ARG A 257 18.12 18.49 -4.57
C ARG A 257 18.19 17.86 -3.18
N TYR A 258 18.43 16.57 -3.16
CA TYR A 258 18.72 15.81 -1.94
C TYR A 258 20.23 15.75 -1.67
N SER A 259 20.60 15.23 -0.50
CA SER A 259 22.00 15.01 -0.14
C SER A 259 22.62 13.84 -0.90
N GLN A 260 21.80 12.99 -1.53
CA GLN A 260 22.17 11.72 -2.15
C GLN A 260 22.69 10.68 -1.14
N GLN A 261 22.38 10.86 0.15
CA GLN A 261 22.76 9.94 1.23
C GLN A 261 21.57 9.10 1.71
N GLU A 262 20.41 9.26 1.08
CA GLU A 262 19.12 8.71 1.51
C GLU A 262 18.87 7.27 1.00
N TRP A 263 19.94 6.46 0.80
CA TRP A 263 19.78 5.04 0.46
C TRP A 263 19.58 4.17 1.71
N LEU A 264 19.10 2.93 1.48
CA LEU A 264 18.94 1.93 2.53
C LEU A 264 20.31 1.41 2.99
N LYS A 265 20.93 2.12 3.93
CA LYS A 265 22.24 1.77 4.49
C LYS A 265 22.20 0.46 5.25
N THR A 266 23.29 -0.30 5.16
CA THR A 266 23.52 -1.48 5.99
C THR A 266 23.73 -1.07 7.45
N GLN A 267 23.71 -2.06 8.35
CA GLN A 267 24.00 -1.83 9.76
C GLN A 267 25.43 -1.29 9.96
N GLU A 268 26.40 -1.80 9.19
CA GLU A 268 27.79 -1.38 9.22
C GLU A 268 27.94 0.08 8.79
N GLU A 269 27.26 0.48 7.71
CA GLU A 269 27.25 1.86 7.23
C GLU A 269 26.63 2.81 8.26
N MET A 270 25.48 2.44 8.86
CA MET A 270 24.84 3.24 9.90
C MET A 270 25.72 3.32 11.16
N ASN A 271 26.38 2.23 11.56
CA ASN A 271 27.35 2.23 12.67
C ASN A 271 28.54 3.17 12.40
N ALA A 272 28.98 3.27 11.15
CA ALA A 272 30.05 4.20 10.79
C ALA A 272 29.58 5.66 10.85
N VAL A 273 28.35 5.96 10.41
CA VAL A 273 27.77 7.31 10.44
C VAL A 273 27.58 7.81 11.88
N PHE A 274 27.15 6.94 12.79
CA PHE A 274 26.84 7.27 14.20
C PHE A 274 27.84 6.63 15.18
N ALA A 275 29.12 6.49 14.78
CA ALA A 275 30.13 5.83 15.59
C ALA A 275 30.34 6.50 16.97
N ASP A 276 30.15 7.80 17.07
CA ASP A 276 30.31 8.58 18.30
C ASP A 276 29.09 8.44 19.24
N ARG A 277 27.94 7.94 18.73
CA ARG A 277 26.68 7.82 19.47
C ARG A 277 25.95 6.51 19.17
N PRO A 278 26.54 5.36 19.49
CA PRO A 278 25.97 4.05 19.14
C PRO A 278 24.63 3.76 19.85
N GLU A 279 24.34 4.45 20.96
CA GLU A 279 23.06 4.35 21.67
C GLU A 279 21.86 4.78 20.80
N LEU A 280 22.05 5.70 19.85
CA LEU A 280 20.99 6.15 18.95
C LEU A 280 20.52 5.04 18.01
N LEU A 281 21.43 4.15 17.62
CA LEU A 281 21.12 2.98 16.82
C LEU A 281 20.53 1.86 17.67
N SER A 282 21.07 1.63 18.87
CA SER A 282 20.51 0.60 19.77
C SER A 282 19.09 0.93 20.24
N ASN A 283 18.71 2.21 20.35
CA ASN A 283 17.35 2.62 20.64
C ASN A 283 16.34 2.19 19.56
N THR A 284 16.77 1.98 18.32
CA THR A 284 15.91 1.44 17.26
C THR A 284 15.45 0.00 17.56
N LEU A 285 16.27 -0.78 18.27
CA LEU A 285 15.91 -2.14 18.70
C LEU A 285 14.80 -2.12 19.75
N GLU A 286 14.67 -1.05 20.52
CA GLU A 286 13.55 -0.89 21.44
C GLU A 286 12.23 -0.77 20.66
N ILE A 287 12.22 0.02 19.59
CA ILE A 287 11.06 0.13 18.70
C ILE A 287 10.71 -1.25 18.11
N LEU A 288 11.72 -1.97 17.59
CA LEU A 288 11.52 -3.33 17.06
C LEU A 288 10.91 -4.27 18.10
N ASN A 289 11.35 -4.18 19.37
CA ASN A 289 10.87 -5.04 20.44
C ASN A 289 9.44 -4.69 20.89
N LYS A 290 9.04 -3.42 20.76
CA LYS A 290 7.67 -2.97 21.05
C LYS A 290 6.66 -3.42 19.98
N VAL A 291 7.10 -3.63 18.75
CA VAL A 291 6.21 -4.05 17.65
C VAL A 291 5.87 -5.54 17.78
N GLU A 292 4.59 -5.84 17.75
CA GLU A 292 4.06 -7.21 17.79
C GLU A 292 4.04 -7.84 16.39
N PHE A 293 3.99 -9.17 16.32
CA PHE A 293 3.62 -9.86 15.08
C PHE A 293 2.10 -9.86 14.92
N TYR A 294 1.61 -9.25 13.85
CA TYR A 294 0.19 -9.24 13.52
C TYR A 294 -0.04 -9.35 12.02
N SER A 295 -1.24 -9.81 11.64
CA SER A 295 -1.66 -9.83 10.25
C SER A 295 -2.46 -8.59 9.90
N ILE A 296 -2.19 -8.01 8.74
CA ILE A 296 -3.01 -6.94 8.16
C ILE A 296 -4.19 -7.48 7.36
N GLU A 297 -4.26 -8.79 7.16
CA GLU A 297 -5.37 -9.45 6.49
C GLU A 297 -6.61 -9.46 7.37
N ASN A 298 -7.75 -9.34 6.72
CA ASN A 298 -9.07 -9.50 7.33
C ASN A 298 -9.86 -10.53 6.51
N PRO A 299 -10.85 -11.21 7.10
CA PRO A 299 -11.81 -11.97 6.33
C PRO A 299 -12.45 -11.10 5.24
N ALA A 300 -12.78 -11.70 4.12
CA ALA A 300 -13.53 -11.01 3.08
C ALA A 300 -14.86 -10.50 3.65
N LEU A 301 -15.08 -9.20 3.53
CA LEU A 301 -16.34 -8.58 3.92
C LEU A 301 -17.24 -8.54 2.71
N MET A 302 -18.39 -9.23 2.79
CA MET A 302 -19.44 -9.13 1.80
C MET A 302 -20.46 -8.07 2.24
N PRO A 303 -20.86 -7.15 1.35
CA PRO A 303 -21.89 -6.18 1.67
C PRO A 303 -23.25 -6.86 1.83
N ASP A 304 -24.04 -6.39 2.79
CA ASP A 304 -25.41 -6.80 2.96
C ASP A 304 -26.30 -6.12 1.91
N PHE A 305 -27.12 -6.93 1.22
CA PHE A 305 -28.11 -6.41 0.28
C PHE A 305 -29.43 -6.10 1.01
N PRO A 306 -30.02 -4.91 0.86
CA PRO A 306 -31.31 -4.60 1.46
C PRO A 306 -32.42 -5.40 0.77
N LEU A 307 -32.96 -6.38 1.48
CA LEU A 307 -33.99 -7.28 0.96
C LEU A 307 -35.35 -6.57 0.85
N PRO A 308 -36.14 -6.85 -0.20
CA PRO A 308 -37.50 -6.34 -0.31
C PRO A 308 -38.43 -7.03 0.69
N GLU A 309 -39.60 -6.42 0.92
CA GLU A 309 -40.65 -6.98 1.77
C GLU A 309 -41.06 -8.38 1.31
N GLY A 310 -41.16 -9.31 2.23
CA GLY A 310 -41.48 -10.72 1.97
C GLY A 310 -40.27 -11.66 1.84
N PHE A 311 -39.07 -11.15 1.85
CA PHE A 311 -37.85 -11.96 1.87
C PHE A 311 -37.00 -11.66 3.12
N ASP A 312 -36.58 -12.73 3.79
CA ASP A 312 -35.72 -12.69 5.00
C ASP A 312 -34.30 -13.20 4.74
N ASP A 313 -34.02 -13.68 3.52
CA ASP A 313 -32.77 -14.35 3.15
C ASP A 313 -32.36 -13.99 1.70
N ALA A 314 -31.15 -13.52 1.54
CA ALA A 314 -30.58 -13.16 0.24
C ALA A 314 -30.53 -14.35 -0.74
N ASP A 315 -30.29 -15.55 -0.24
CA ASP A 315 -30.33 -16.79 -1.01
C ASP A 315 -31.69 -17.03 -1.66
N LYS A 316 -32.75 -16.96 -0.85
CA LYS A 316 -34.12 -17.16 -1.34
C LYS A 316 -34.52 -16.11 -2.37
N TYR A 317 -34.11 -14.87 -2.14
CA TYR A 317 -34.40 -13.79 -3.07
C TYR A 317 -33.61 -13.94 -4.38
N LEU A 318 -32.32 -14.31 -4.30
CA LEU A 318 -31.52 -14.62 -5.48
C LEU A 318 -32.13 -15.78 -6.29
N GLN A 319 -32.50 -16.86 -5.61
CA GLN A 319 -33.16 -18.00 -6.24
C GLN A 319 -34.46 -17.59 -6.95
N TYR A 320 -35.31 -16.83 -6.27
CA TYR A 320 -36.55 -16.32 -6.86
C TYR A 320 -36.32 -15.52 -8.15
N LEU A 321 -35.40 -14.52 -8.09
CA LEU A 321 -35.08 -13.70 -9.26
C LEU A 321 -34.48 -14.52 -10.40
N THR A 322 -33.62 -15.48 -10.05
CA THR A 322 -32.99 -16.36 -11.05
C THR A 322 -34.02 -17.20 -11.78
N TYR A 323 -34.97 -17.80 -11.08
CA TYR A 323 -36.01 -18.62 -11.70
C TYR A 323 -37.02 -17.79 -12.53
N GLU A 324 -37.38 -16.59 -12.08
CA GLU A 324 -38.19 -15.66 -12.88
C GLU A 324 -37.42 -15.23 -14.16
N GLY A 325 -36.13 -14.96 -14.03
CA GLY A 325 -35.30 -14.68 -15.20
C GLY A 325 -35.13 -15.88 -16.14
N ALA A 326 -35.02 -17.09 -15.59
CA ALA A 326 -34.89 -18.32 -16.36
C ALA A 326 -36.15 -18.57 -17.23
N LYS A 327 -37.37 -18.37 -16.69
CA LYS A 327 -38.60 -18.43 -17.47
C LYS A 327 -38.57 -17.48 -18.65
N MET A 328 -38.06 -16.25 -18.44
CA MET A 328 -37.98 -15.26 -19.53
C MET A 328 -36.90 -15.60 -20.58
N ARG A 329 -35.80 -16.23 -20.19
CA ARG A 329 -34.64 -16.52 -21.06
C ARG A 329 -34.79 -17.85 -21.81
N TYR A 330 -35.32 -18.87 -21.15
CA TYR A 330 -35.35 -20.25 -21.64
C TYR A 330 -36.78 -20.78 -21.86
N GLY A 331 -37.81 -20.02 -21.46
CA GLY A 331 -39.21 -20.41 -21.57
C GLY A 331 -39.82 -21.02 -20.32
N ASP A 332 -41.15 -21.20 -20.34
CA ASP A 332 -41.92 -21.85 -19.26
C ASP A 332 -42.72 -22.99 -19.88
N PRO A 333 -42.47 -24.26 -19.55
CA PRO A 333 -41.57 -24.72 -18.49
C PRO A 333 -40.06 -24.59 -18.84
N ILE A 334 -39.24 -24.36 -17.81
CA ILE A 334 -37.76 -24.30 -17.94
C ILE A 334 -37.25 -25.71 -18.30
N PRO A 335 -36.37 -25.86 -19.31
CA PRO A 335 -35.77 -27.15 -19.65
C PRO A 335 -34.98 -27.75 -18.45
N GLU A 336 -35.01 -29.07 -18.28
CA GLU A 336 -34.41 -29.74 -17.12
C GLU A 336 -32.88 -29.51 -17.04
N GLU A 337 -32.19 -29.56 -18.17
CA GLU A 337 -30.72 -29.25 -18.23
C GLU A 337 -30.41 -27.85 -17.69
N VAL A 338 -31.24 -26.86 -18.02
CA VAL A 338 -31.08 -25.48 -17.53
C VAL A 338 -31.30 -25.41 -16.02
N LYS A 339 -32.32 -26.13 -15.54
CA LYS A 339 -32.68 -26.16 -14.13
C LYS A 339 -31.57 -26.83 -13.29
N GLU A 340 -31.03 -27.95 -13.72
CA GLU A 340 -29.92 -28.62 -13.07
C GLU A 340 -28.69 -27.70 -12.99
N ARG A 341 -28.38 -26.97 -14.07
CA ARG A 341 -27.29 -26.01 -14.11
C ARG A 341 -27.51 -24.83 -13.14
N ILE A 342 -28.71 -24.26 -13.12
CA ILE A 342 -29.06 -23.15 -12.21
C ILE A 342 -28.97 -23.60 -10.76
N ASP A 343 -29.50 -24.77 -10.41
CA ASP A 343 -29.45 -25.30 -9.05
C ASP A 343 -28.03 -25.55 -8.58
N PHE A 344 -27.18 -26.09 -9.46
CA PHE A 344 -25.74 -26.26 -9.19
C PHE A 344 -25.06 -24.91 -8.90
N GLU A 345 -25.26 -23.91 -9.75
CA GLU A 345 -24.67 -22.58 -9.59
C GLU A 345 -25.17 -21.87 -8.32
N LEU A 346 -26.47 -21.88 -8.06
CA LEU A 346 -27.08 -21.29 -6.86
C LEU A 346 -26.53 -21.92 -5.59
N ASN A 347 -26.39 -23.26 -5.54
CA ASN A 347 -25.81 -23.95 -4.40
C ASN A 347 -24.33 -23.56 -4.19
N THR A 348 -23.58 -23.41 -5.26
CA THR A 348 -22.17 -22.96 -5.19
C THR A 348 -22.08 -21.51 -4.69
N ILE A 349 -22.86 -20.59 -5.27
CA ILE A 349 -22.92 -19.18 -4.85
C ILE A 349 -23.28 -19.06 -3.37
N LYS A 350 -24.27 -19.85 -2.91
CA LYS A 350 -24.68 -19.93 -1.51
C LYS A 350 -23.56 -20.42 -0.61
N SER A 351 -22.95 -21.57 -0.94
CA SER A 351 -21.90 -22.17 -0.12
C SER A 351 -20.68 -21.27 0.05
N MET A 352 -20.39 -20.42 -0.95
CA MET A 352 -19.31 -19.44 -0.93
C MET A 352 -19.70 -18.09 -0.30
N GLY A 353 -20.98 -17.88 0.06
CA GLY A 353 -21.46 -16.66 0.74
C GLY A 353 -21.63 -15.45 -0.17
N PHE A 354 -21.88 -15.63 -1.49
CA PHE A 354 -21.96 -14.55 -2.47
C PHE A 354 -23.36 -14.14 -2.97
N PRO A 355 -24.50 -14.58 -2.39
CA PRO A 355 -25.82 -14.16 -2.87
C PRO A 355 -25.99 -12.64 -2.88
N GLY A 356 -25.60 -11.95 -1.80
CA GLY A 356 -25.68 -10.49 -1.70
C GLY A 356 -24.86 -9.77 -2.78
N TYR A 357 -23.70 -10.30 -3.16
CA TYR A 357 -22.89 -9.74 -4.23
C TYR A 357 -23.60 -9.78 -5.60
N PHE A 358 -24.18 -10.93 -5.94
CA PHE A 358 -24.96 -11.06 -7.19
C PHE A 358 -26.17 -10.13 -7.21
N LEU A 359 -26.86 -9.97 -6.08
CA LEU A 359 -28.00 -9.07 -5.94
C LEU A 359 -27.61 -7.60 -6.14
N ILE A 360 -26.48 -7.17 -5.55
CA ILE A 360 -25.95 -5.81 -5.72
C ILE A 360 -25.58 -5.55 -7.19
N VAL A 361 -24.91 -6.49 -7.85
CA VAL A 361 -24.54 -6.36 -9.26
C VAL A 361 -25.78 -6.28 -10.15
N GLN A 362 -26.76 -7.13 -9.91
CA GLN A 362 -28.04 -7.11 -10.63
C GLN A 362 -28.77 -5.78 -10.44
N ASP A 363 -28.79 -5.26 -9.23
CA ASP A 363 -29.44 -4.00 -8.87
C ASP A 363 -28.78 -2.79 -9.56
N LEU A 364 -27.45 -2.73 -9.58
CA LEU A 364 -26.69 -1.71 -10.31
C LEU A 364 -27.02 -1.72 -11.81
N ILE A 365 -27.09 -2.90 -12.41
CA ILE A 365 -27.38 -3.07 -13.84
C ILE A 365 -28.85 -2.71 -14.14
N GLN A 366 -29.78 -3.11 -13.28
CA GLN A 366 -31.18 -2.77 -13.43
C GLN A 366 -31.42 -1.27 -13.30
N ALA A 367 -30.83 -0.63 -12.30
CA ALA A 367 -30.89 0.82 -12.12
C ALA A 367 -30.34 1.58 -13.32
N ALA A 368 -29.22 1.10 -13.90
CA ALA A 368 -28.65 1.70 -15.11
C ALA A 368 -29.65 1.66 -16.28
N ARG A 369 -30.28 0.52 -16.49
CA ARG A 369 -31.31 0.36 -17.55
C ARG A 369 -32.54 1.24 -17.31
N ASP A 370 -33.01 1.33 -16.07
CA ASP A 370 -34.14 2.17 -15.70
C ASP A 370 -33.84 3.66 -15.89
N MET A 371 -32.59 4.08 -15.75
CA MET A 371 -32.12 5.44 -16.03
C MET A 371 -31.78 5.69 -17.51
N GLY A 372 -31.96 4.70 -18.37
CA GLY A 372 -31.64 4.80 -19.81
C GLY A 372 -30.12 4.80 -20.08
N VAL A 373 -29.30 4.33 -19.16
CA VAL A 373 -27.85 4.17 -19.33
C VAL A 373 -27.59 2.84 -20.05
N CYS A 374 -26.81 2.87 -21.13
CA CYS A 374 -26.45 1.66 -21.86
C CYS A 374 -25.52 0.78 -21.01
N VAL A 375 -25.85 -0.52 -20.96
CA VAL A 375 -25.07 -1.53 -20.24
C VAL A 375 -24.54 -2.54 -21.26
N GLY A 376 -23.25 -2.86 -21.16
CA GLY A 376 -22.60 -3.86 -22.00
C GLY A 376 -23.19 -5.27 -21.82
N PRO A 377 -22.91 -6.19 -22.76
CA PRO A 377 -23.47 -7.56 -22.73
C PRO A 377 -22.87 -8.45 -21.63
N GLY A 378 -21.93 -7.95 -20.87
CA GLY A 378 -21.10 -8.71 -19.94
C GLY A 378 -19.80 -9.19 -20.59
N ARG A 379 -18.74 -9.30 -19.79
CA ARG A 379 -17.41 -9.75 -20.22
C ARG A 379 -16.73 -10.56 -19.12
N GLY A 380 -15.55 -11.12 -19.42
CA GLY A 380 -14.78 -11.88 -18.45
C GLY A 380 -15.39 -13.24 -18.11
N SER A 381 -15.07 -13.76 -16.94
CA SER A 381 -15.49 -15.11 -16.49
C SER A 381 -16.98 -15.20 -16.13
N ALA A 382 -17.59 -14.09 -15.74
CA ALA A 382 -19.02 -14.05 -15.36
C ALA A 382 -19.97 -14.49 -16.51
N ALA A 383 -19.52 -14.40 -17.76
CA ALA A 383 -20.25 -14.91 -18.93
C ALA A 383 -20.49 -16.43 -18.86
N GLY A 384 -19.75 -17.18 -18.03
CA GLY A 384 -19.94 -18.62 -17.80
C GLY A 384 -21.08 -18.98 -16.84
N SER A 385 -21.73 -17.97 -16.21
CA SER A 385 -22.80 -18.21 -15.23
C SER A 385 -24.19 -18.12 -15.84
N ALA A 386 -24.98 -19.19 -15.71
CA ALA A 386 -26.42 -19.23 -16.06
C ALA A 386 -27.24 -18.36 -15.11
N VAL A 387 -26.89 -18.29 -13.83
CA VAL A 387 -27.49 -17.38 -12.85
C VAL A 387 -27.28 -15.92 -13.30
N ALA A 388 -26.08 -15.51 -13.66
CA ALA A 388 -25.79 -14.17 -14.15
C ALA A 388 -26.58 -13.85 -15.45
N TYR A 389 -26.76 -14.82 -16.33
CA TYR A 389 -27.56 -14.67 -17.54
C TYR A 389 -29.06 -14.51 -17.21
N CYS A 390 -29.59 -15.31 -16.31
CA CYS A 390 -31.00 -15.19 -15.86
C CYS A 390 -31.28 -13.86 -15.18
N LEU A 391 -30.34 -13.37 -14.36
CA LEU A 391 -30.43 -12.07 -13.68
C LEU A 391 -30.18 -10.86 -14.62
N LYS A 392 -29.98 -11.10 -15.91
CA LYS A 392 -29.63 -10.08 -16.91
C LYS A 392 -28.35 -9.33 -16.60
N ILE A 393 -27.46 -9.90 -15.78
CA ILE A 393 -26.11 -9.39 -15.56
C ILE A 393 -25.31 -9.55 -16.86
N THR A 394 -25.44 -10.71 -17.51
CA THR A 394 -24.87 -10.96 -18.84
C THR A 394 -25.98 -11.20 -19.88
N ASN A 395 -25.64 -10.99 -21.16
CA ASN A 395 -26.51 -11.26 -22.29
C ASN A 395 -26.00 -12.41 -23.16
N LEU A 396 -25.01 -13.17 -22.67
CA LEU A 396 -24.44 -14.33 -23.33
C LEU A 396 -24.95 -15.60 -22.64
N ASP A 397 -25.62 -16.48 -23.40
CA ASP A 397 -26.12 -17.76 -22.88
C ASP A 397 -24.99 -18.77 -22.71
N PRO A 398 -24.61 -19.11 -21.45
CA PRO A 398 -23.46 -19.99 -21.19
C PRO A 398 -23.70 -21.44 -21.64
N LEU A 399 -24.93 -21.92 -21.62
CA LEU A 399 -25.25 -23.29 -22.08
C LEU A 399 -25.08 -23.40 -23.58
N LYS A 400 -25.65 -22.44 -24.32
CA LYS A 400 -25.57 -22.39 -25.79
C LYS A 400 -24.11 -22.40 -26.29
N TYR A 401 -23.20 -21.76 -25.57
CA TYR A 401 -21.77 -21.65 -25.94
C TYR A 401 -20.88 -22.61 -25.19
N GLY A 402 -21.39 -23.50 -24.36
CA GLY A 402 -20.63 -24.48 -23.60
C GLY A 402 -19.63 -23.85 -22.62
N LEU A 403 -19.99 -22.72 -22.00
CA LEU A 403 -19.12 -22.02 -21.06
C LEU A 403 -19.16 -22.67 -19.68
N LEU A 404 -17.99 -22.76 -19.04
CA LEU A 404 -17.83 -23.40 -17.75
C LEU A 404 -17.97 -22.40 -16.61
N PHE A 405 -18.88 -22.68 -15.66
CA PHE A 405 -19.08 -21.89 -14.46
C PHE A 405 -17.87 -21.93 -13.51
N GLU A 406 -17.17 -23.06 -13.46
CA GLU A 406 -16.01 -23.28 -12.60
C GLU A 406 -14.80 -22.35 -12.94
N ARG A 407 -14.82 -21.73 -14.12
CA ARG A 407 -13.87 -20.66 -14.47
C ARG A 407 -14.19 -19.34 -13.79
N PHE A 408 -15.45 -19.14 -13.40
CA PHE A 408 -15.91 -17.96 -12.72
C PHE A 408 -15.90 -18.15 -11.19
N LEU A 409 -16.55 -19.21 -10.69
CA LEU A 409 -16.56 -19.58 -9.29
C LEU A 409 -16.19 -21.05 -9.11
N ASN A 410 -15.17 -21.29 -8.28
CA ASN A 410 -14.71 -22.64 -7.93
C ASN A 410 -14.53 -22.73 -6.42
N PRO A 411 -15.27 -23.58 -5.69
CA PRO A 411 -15.13 -23.77 -4.25
C PRO A 411 -13.71 -24.18 -3.79
N ASP A 412 -12.97 -24.88 -4.65
CA ASP A 412 -11.60 -25.33 -4.36
C ASP A 412 -10.58 -24.18 -4.47
N ARG A 413 -10.98 -23.06 -5.06
CA ARG A 413 -10.14 -21.89 -5.25
C ARG A 413 -10.79 -20.69 -4.57
N ILE A 414 -10.39 -20.40 -3.33
CA ILE A 414 -10.90 -19.27 -2.55
C ILE A 414 -10.47 -17.97 -3.23
N SER A 415 -11.30 -17.46 -4.13
CA SER A 415 -11.18 -16.13 -4.73
C SER A 415 -12.54 -15.45 -4.71
N LEU A 416 -12.53 -14.14 -4.44
CA LEU A 416 -13.75 -13.34 -4.57
C LEU A 416 -14.19 -13.32 -6.04
N PRO A 417 -15.51 -13.38 -6.32
CA PRO A 417 -16.02 -13.20 -7.66
C PRO A 417 -15.70 -11.79 -8.17
N ASP A 418 -15.38 -11.68 -9.43
CA ASP A 418 -15.16 -10.41 -10.11
C ASP A 418 -16.10 -10.34 -11.33
N ILE A 419 -17.08 -9.44 -11.26
CA ILE A 419 -18.04 -9.17 -12.34
C ILE A 419 -17.75 -7.80 -12.90
N ASP A 420 -17.20 -7.78 -14.09
CA ASP A 420 -16.96 -6.55 -14.85
C ASP A 420 -18.26 -6.03 -15.48
N ILE A 421 -18.60 -4.78 -15.20
CA ILE A 421 -19.77 -4.10 -15.75
C ILE A 421 -19.31 -2.92 -16.60
N ASP A 422 -19.73 -2.90 -17.86
CA ASP A 422 -19.47 -1.77 -18.78
C ASP A 422 -20.69 -0.88 -18.86
N PHE A 423 -20.56 0.39 -18.49
CA PHE A 423 -21.55 1.44 -18.70
C PHE A 423 -21.10 2.42 -19.75
N ASP A 424 -22.02 3.10 -20.43
CA ASP A 424 -21.64 4.21 -21.28
C ASP A 424 -20.97 5.33 -20.48
N ASP A 425 -20.03 6.02 -21.11
CA ASP A 425 -19.18 7.03 -20.47
C ASP A 425 -20.01 8.18 -19.86
N SER A 426 -21.07 8.61 -20.54
CA SER A 426 -21.95 9.70 -20.10
C SER A 426 -22.86 9.31 -18.93
N GLY A 427 -23.24 8.03 -18.83
CA GLY A 427 -24.14 7.51 -17.82
C GLY A 427 -23.43 7.06 -16.53
N ARG A 428 -22.15 6.69 -16.62
CA ARG A 428 -21.40 6.11 -15.49
C ARG A 428 -21.46 6.95 -14.21
N ALA A 429 -21.34 8.28 -14.33
CA ALA A 429 -21.39 9.17 -13.17
C ALA A 429 -22.75 9.12 -12.45
N LYS A 430 -23.86 8.98 -13.21
CA LYS A 430 -25.21 8.88 -12.64
C LYS A 430 -25.38 7.59 -11.82
N ILE A 431 -24.81 6.47 -12.30
CA ILE A 431 -24.87 5.19 -11.59
C ILE A 431 -24.06 5.24 -10.30
N LEU A 432 -22.86 5.85 -10.32
CA LEU A 432 -22.05 6.03 -9.12
C LEU A 432 -22.77 6.89 -8.07
N GLN A 433 -23.43 7.97 -8.51
CA GLN A 433 -24.23 8.80 -7.63
C GLN A 433 -25.40 8.00 -7.04
N TRP A 434 -26.18 7.31 -7.86
CA TRP A 434 -27.30 6.48 -7.42
C TRP A 434 -26.86 5.40 -6.43
N ALA A 435 -25.75 4.70 -6.72
CA ALA A 435 -25.21 3.68 -5.81
C ALA A 435 -24.82 4.30 -4.45
N THR A 436 -24.22 5.49 -4.47
CA THR A 436 -23.84 6.22 -3.25
C THR A 436 -25.06 6.64 -2.44
N GLU A 437 -26.12 7.10 -3.10
CA GLU A 437 -27.39 7.48 -2.46
C GLU A 437 -28.12 6.27 -1.88
N LYS A 438 -28.18 5.14 -2.64
CA LYS A 438 -28.88 3.93 -2.22
C LYS A 438 -28.15 3.16 -1.12
N TYR A 439 -26.86 2.91 -1.29
CA TYR A 439 -26.08 2.09 -0.36
C TYR A 439 -25.38 2.90 0.74
N GLY A 440 -25.33 4.22 0.62
CA GLY A 440 -24.79 5.14 1.59
C GLY A 440 -23.33 5.56 1.32
N HIS A 441 -23.04 6.83 1.60
CA HIS A 441 -21.73 7.46 1.37
C HIS A 441 -20.56 6.76 2.10
N LYS A 442 -20.82 6.04 3.17
CA LYS A 442 -19.79 5.30 3.93
C LYS A 442 -19.49 3.92 3.36
N ASN A 443 -20.36 3.41 2.47
CA ASN A 443 -20.30 2.04 1.95
C ASN A 443 -19.87 1.99 0.48
N VAL A 444 -19.77 3.14 -0.19
CA VAL A 444 -19.37 3.25 -1.59
C VAL A 444 -18.11 4.08 -1.70
N ALA A 445 -17.06 3.49 -2.27
CA ALA A 445 -15.79 4.17 -2.49
C ALA A 445 -15.18 3.74 -3.83
N GLN A 446 -14.38 4.63 -4.42
CA GLN A 446 -13.57 4.28 -5.57
C GLN A 446 -12.24 3.68 -5.11
N ILE A 447 -11.78 2.66 -5.83
CA ILE A 447 -10.45 2.07 -5.61
C ILE A 447 -9.42 2.99 -6.24
N ILE A 448 -8.39 3.37 -5.47
CA ILE A 448 -7.26 4.15 -5.95
C ILE A 448 -6.45 3.30 -6.94
N THR A 449 -6.23 3.85 -8.13
CA THR A 449 -5.34 3.26 -9.12
C THR A 449 -3.99 3.94 -9.05
N PHE A 450 -2.92 3.17 -8.85
CA PHE A 450 -1.55 3.65 -8.87
C PHE A 450 -0.97 3.46 -10.28
N GLY A 451 -0.38 4.53 -10.81
CA GLY A 451 0.35 4.46 -12.06
C GLY A 451 1.80 4.03 -11.82
N GLU A 452 2.29 3.14 -12.65
CA GLU A 452 3.68 2.72 -12.68
C GLU A 452 4.37 3.26 -13.94
N MET A 453 5.62 3.70 -13.79
CA MET A 453 6.43 4.06 -14.93
C MET A 453 6.97 2.80 -15.61
N LYS A 454 6.51 2.54 -16.83
CA LYS A 454 6.99 1.41 -17.63
C LYS A 454 8.20 1.81 -18.48
N ALA A 455 8.98 0.84 -18.96
CA ALA A 455 10.23 1.06 -19.68
C ALA A 455 10.15 2.13 -20.79
N LYS A 456 9.15 2.06 -21.67
CA LYS A 456 8.99 3.03 -22.76
C LYS A 456 8.71 4.46 -22.25
N SER A 457 7.87 4.61 -21.24
CA SER A 457 7.57 5.92 -20.63
C SER A 457 8.77 6.47 -19.87
N SER A 458 9.46 5.64 -19.09
CA SER A 458 10.68 6.03 -18.36
C SER A 458 11.76 6.57 -19.31
N ILE A 459 12.00 5.88 -20.43
CA ILE A 459 12.97 6.32 -21.43
C ILE A 459 12.56 7.66 -22.05
N ALA A 460 11.27 7.83 -22.37
CA ALA A 460 10.78 9.08 -22.93
C ALA A 460 10.93 10.25 -21.95
N ASP A 461 10.65 10.02 -20.67
CA ASP A 461 10.77 11.04 -19.62
C ASP A 461 12.22 11.40 -19.32
N VAL A 462 13.11 10.41 -19.21
CA VAL A 462 14.56 10.64 -19.03
C VAL A 462 15.17 11.34 -20.25
N ALA A 463 14.76 10.94 -21.47
CA ALA A 463 15.18 11.60 -22.69
C ALA A 463 14.81 13.09 -22.71
N ARG A 464 13.61 13.43 -22.24
CA ARG A 464 13.16 14.81 -22.07
C ARG A 464 14.05 15.60 -21.11
N LEU A 465 14.33 15.04 -19.92
CA LEU A 465 15.20 15.68 -18.91
C LEU A 465 16.64 15.86 -19.40
N LYS A 466 17.13 14.98 -20.27
CA LYS A 466 18.46 15.06 -20.90
C LYS A 466 18.47 15.84 -22.21
N HIS A 467 17.38 16.53 -22.55
CA HIS A 467 17.22 17.32 -23.78
C HIS A 467 17.46 16.51 -25.08
N ILE A 468 17.21 15.19 -25.04
CA ILE A 468 17.29 14.34 -26.22
C ILE A 468 16.07 14.62 -27.10
N PRO A 469 16.27 14.85 -28.43
CA PRO A 469 15.16 15.14 -29.33
C PRO A 469 14.06 14.07 -29.29
N VAL A 470 12.80 14.48 -29.36
CA VAL A 470 11.63 13.59 -29.29
C VAL A 470 11.69 12.51 -30.39
N GLU A 471 12.19 12.83 -31.58
CA GLU A 471 12.34 11.86 -32.66
C GLU A 471 13.32 10.74 -32.32
N GLU A 472 14.45 11.09 -31.69
CA GLU A 472 15.44 10.12 -31.25
C GLU A 472 14.89 9.26 -30.11
N SER A 473 14.22 9.86 -29.13
CA SER A 473 13.52 9.14 -28.05
C SER A 473 12.47 8.15 -28.60
N ARG A 474 11.68 8.58 -29.59
CA ARG A 474 10.71 7.69 -30.27
C ARG A 474 11.39 6.58 -31.06
N ARG A 475 12.53 6.86 -31.70
CA ARG A 475 13.32 5.85 -32.40
C ARG A 475 13.77 4.76 -31.45
N ILE A 476 14.30 5.15 -30.27
CA ILE A 476 14.78 4.23 -29.24
C ILE A 476 13.61 3.43 -28.65
N THR A 477 12.53 4.08 -28.26
CA THR A 477 11.38 3.38 -27.65
C THR A 477 10.69 2.40 -28.59
N LYS A 478 10.75 2.62 -29.92
CA LYS A 478 10.25 1.66 -30.90
C LYS A 478 11.08 0.36 -31.00
N LEU A 479 12.35 0.40 -30.58
CA LEU A 479 13.21 -0.78 -30.54
C LEU A 479 12.82 -1.75 -29.40
N ILE A 480 12.10 -1.26 -28.40
CA ILE A 480 11.60 -2.08 -27.30
C ILE A 480 10.34 -2.80 -27.78
N PRO A 481 10.33 -4.13 -27.84
CA PRO A 481 9.16 -4.89 -28.24
C PRO A 481 8.02 -4.74 -27.19
N ASP A 482 6.78 -4.79 -27.65
CA ASP A 482 5.60 -4.81 -26.74
C ASP A 482 5.48 -6.14 -26.00
N LYS A 483 5.99 -7.22 -26.63
CA LYS A 483 6.16 -8.55 -26.05
C LYS A 483 7.53 -9.07 -26.48
N PHE A 484 8.25 -9.70 -25.57
CA PHE A 484 9.48 -10.40 -25.90
C PHE A 484 9.15 -11.64 -26.72
N SER A 485 9.95 -11.92 -27.73
CA SER A 485 9.89 -13.19 -28.49
C SER A 485 10.39 -14.36 -27.63
N ASP A 486 10.11 -15.60 -28.06
CA ASP A 486 10.60 -16.79 -27.34
C ASP A 486 12.13 -16.80 -27.26
N SER A 487 12.84 -16.29 -28.31
CA SER A 487 14.30 -16.17 -28.30
C SER A 487 14.80 -15.11 -27.33
N ASP A 488 14.09 -13.98 -27.18
CA ASP A 488 14.40 -12.96 -26.18
C ASP A 488 14.19 -13.51 -24.76
N MET A 489 13.10 -14.25 -24.55
CA MET A 489 12.82 -14.91 -23.27
C MET A 489 13.88 -15.97 -22.93
N GLU A 490 14.38 -16.71 -23.90
CA GLU A 490 15.47 -17.66 -23.69
C GLU A 490 16.78 -16.95 -23.29
N LEU A 491 17.08 -15.81 -23.91
CA LEU A 491 18.25 -14.99 -23.54
C LEU A 491 18.10 -14.43 -22.13
N ILE A 492 16.91 -13.92 -21.79
CA ILE A 492 16.55 -13.39 -20.48
C ILE A 492 16.75 -14.48 -19.40
N HIS A 493 16.21 -15.67 -19.61
CA HIS A 493 16.33 -16.79 -18.67
C HIS A 493 17.77 -17.26 -18.44
N LYS A 494 18.65 -17.07 -19.42
CA LYS A 494 20.08 -17.39 -19.33
C LYS A 494 20.91 -16.29 -18.63
N THR A 495 20.30 -15.11 -18.37
CA THR A 495 21.01 -14.01 -17.74
C THR A 495 21.13 -14.23 -16.23
N PRO A 496 22.35 -14.21 -15.65
CA PRO A 496 22.54 -14.37 -14.22
C PRO A 496 21.76 -13.31 -13.44
N GLY A 497 21.09 -13.71 -12.35
CA GLY A 497 20.29 -12.81 -11.51
C GLY A 497 18.83 -12.66 -11.92
N TYR A 498 18.40 -13.22 -13.06
CA TYR A 498 16.99 -13.16 -13.48
C TYR A 498 16.01 -13.74 -12.45
N GLU A 499 16.40 -14.81 -11.77
CA GLU A 499 15.57 -15.49 -10.77
C GLU A 499 15.24 -14.60 -9.55
N ASN A 500 16.13 -13.64 -9.24
CA ASN A 500 16.00 -12.73 -8.10
C ASN A 500 15.33 -11.39 -8.45
N ALA A 501 15.09 -11.14 -9.74
CA ALA A 501 14.73 -9.81 -10.25
C ALA A 501 13.33 -9.75 -10.87
N LYS A 502 12.38 -10.52 -10.37
CA LYS A 502 10.98 -10.45 -10.85
C LYS A 502 10.41 -9.06 -10.62
N GLY A 503 10.38 -8.27 -11.66
CA GLY A 503 9.79 -6.91 -11.69
C GLY A 503 10.76 -5.79 -12.09
N ASN A 504 12.03 -5.83 -11.73
CA ASN A 504 12.98 -4.73 -11.93
C ASN A 504 13.85 -4.85 -13.19
N VAL A 505 13.74 -5.95 -13.89
CA VAL A 505 14.68 -6.35 -14.93
C VAL A 505 14.30 -5.84 -16.31
N THR A 506 13.13 -5.22 -16.48
CA THR A 506 12.62 -4.85 -17.81
C THR A 506 13.54 -3.89 -18.55
N ILE A 507 14.18 -2.94 -17.87
CA ILE A 507 15.11 -2.00 -18.53
C ILE A 507 16.49 -2.63 -18.74
N GLU A 508 17.03 -3.37 -17.81
CA GLU A 508 18.30 -4.10 -17.99
C GLU A 508 18.19 -5.14 -19.08
N LEU A 509 17.12 -5.94 -19.06
CA LEU A 509 16.86 -6.93 -20.10
C LEU A 509 16.63 -6.28 -21.46
N SER A 510 15.94 -5.13 -21.50
CA SER A 510 15.80 -4.36 -22.72
C SER A 510 17.15 -3.83 -23.23
N THR A 511 18.10 -3.50 -22.34
CA THR A 511 19.46 -3.09 -22.76
C THR A 511 20.30 -4.25 -23.31
N LEU A 512 20.01 -5.50 -22.91
CA LEU A 512 20.63 -6.69 -23.53
C LEU A 512 20.10 -6.93 -24.95
N VAL A 513 18.78 -6.77 -25.13
CA VAL A 513 18.11 -6.96 -26.43
C VAL A 513 18.30 -5.75 -27.36
N VAL A 514 18.39 -4.54 -26.78
CA VAL A 514 18.52 -3.28 -27.51
C VAL A 514 19.74 -2.49 -27.00
N PRO A 515 20.95 -2.76 -27.55
CA PRO A 515 22.20 -2.15 -27.07
C PRO A 515 22.23 -0.62 -27.06
N GLU A 516 21.41 0.04 -27.90
CA GLU A 516 21.29 1.50 -27.96
C GLU A 516 20.81 2.11 -26.65
N LEU A 517 20.07 1.40 -25.82
CA LEU A 517 19.61 1.86 -24.52
C LEU A 517 20.76 2.16 -23.55
N LYS A 518 21.91 1.50 -23.71
CA LYS A 518 23.12 1.80 -22.93
C LYS A 518 23.62 3.21 -23.13
N LYS A 519 23.38 3.82 -24.31
CA LYS A 519 23.79 5.19 -24.63
C LYS A 519 23.02 6.24 -23.84
N LEU A 520 21.85 5.90 -23.29
CA LEU A 520 21.04 6.79 -22.47
C LEU A 520 21.54 6.87 -21.02
N GLN A 521 22.50 6.02 -20.63
CA GLN A 521 22.95 5.90 -19.22
C GLN A 521 21.75 5.85 -18.26
N VAL A 522 20.71 5.12 -18.64
CA VAL A 522 19.66 4.73 -17.72
C VAL A 522 20.36 3.73 -16.78
N GLY A 523 20.50 4.08 -15.52
CA GLY A 523 21.26 3.30 -14.57
C GLY A 523 20.82 1.85 -14.53
N SER A 524 21.76 0.96 -14.27
CA SER A 524 21.55 -0.49 -14.28
C SER A 524 20.49 -1.00 -13.30
N ASN A 525 20.06 -0.19 -12.33
CA ASN A 525 19.15 -0.57 -11.25
C ASN A 525 18.00 0.44 -11.04
N THR A 526 17.60 1.16 -12.08
CA THR A 526 16.51 2.13 -11.93
C THR A 526 15.17 1.43 -11.76
N GLN A 527 14.77 1.19 -10.52
CA GLN A 527 13.37 1.03 -10.17
C GLN A 527 12.70 2.39 -10.35
N ILE A 528 11.98 2.56 -11.41
CA ILE A 528 11.14 3.72 -11.63
C ILE A 528 9.68 3.28 -11.46
#